data_a4049a6d73cda6bd36489efe10003ead
#
_entry.id   a4049a6d73cda6bd36489efe10003ead
#
_cell.length_a   1.000
_cell.length_b   1.000
_cell.length_c   1.000
_cell.angle_alpha   90.00
_cell.angle_beta   90.00
_cell.angle_gamma   90.00
#
_symmetry.space_group_name_H-M   'P 1'
#
loop_
_entity.id
_entity.type
_entity.pdbx_description
1 polymer ?
#
loop_
_entity_poly.entity_id
_entity_poly.type
_entity_poly.pdbx_seq_one_letter_code
_entity_poly.pdbx_strand_id
1 'polypeptide(L)'
;SYSDSIEKYNNSIRDLWKPEFENALESTENTNVKFMNFCFHVNQGESPVWFFGMNPSLPISPKEIISQDSDLTENLIGKLKEEQKNMHDEYQYFKKAKDFFKDDVGINELLNPIFHDLYPIRHTKQNEFERFIKDKSLGPLRESLDKATKHLIDKIMPDIIVIANAGASRLIKEIFFEGIDSNSTTLTYEQNGKKTDMIFSSMLSGQRALDTYSRSRLAREIRETWNSRNNK
;
A
#
# COMPACT_ATOMS: atom_id res chain seq x y z
N SER A 1 18.05 -6.68 -0.32
CA SER A 1 16.90 -7.61 -0.36
C SER A 1 15.61 -6.88 0.05
N TYR A 2 14.47 -7.49 -0.25
CA TYR A 2 13.18 -7.00 0.23
C TYR A 2 13.14 -6.89 1.75
N SER A 3 13.63 -7.93 2.45
CA SER A 3 13.64 -7.96 3.91
C SER A 3 14.37 -6.76 4.52
N ASP A 4 15.56 -6.43 4.04
CA ASP A 4 16.32 -5.29 4.55
C ASP A 4 15.65 -3.95 4.23
N SER A 5 15.05 -3.86 3.05
CA SER A 5 14.39 -2.65 2.59
C SER A 5 13.09 -2.38 3.32
N ILE A 6 12.31 -3.43 3.63
CA ILE A 6 11.08 -3.29 4.40
C ILE A 6 11.38 -2.94 5.87
N GLU A 7 12.46 -3.44 6.43
CA GLU A 7 12.86 -3.07 7.77
C GLU A 7 13.29 -1.60 7.85
N LYS A 8 14.05 -1.12 6.87
CA LYS A 8 14.40 0.30 6.76
C LYS A 8 13.17 1.18 6.59
N TYR A 9 12.20 0.74 5.77
CA TYR A 9 10.93 1.43 5.63
C TYR A 9 10.18 1.52 6.97
N ASN A 10 10.03 0.39 7.68
CA ASN A 10 9.39 0.36 8.99
C ASN A 10 10.08 1.28 10.01
N ASN A 11 11.40 1.32 10.01
CA ASN A 11 12.17 2.22 10.88
C ASN A 11 11.91 3.69 10.54
N SER A 12 11.83 4.04 9.27
CA SER A 12 11.46 5.39 8.83
C SER A 12 10.07 5.79 9.32
N ILE A 13 9.10 4.87 9.25
CA ILE A 13 7.75 5.11 9.76
C ILE A 13 7.75 5.28 11.29
N ARG A 14 8.47 4.44 12.02
CA ARG A 14 8.63 4.56 13.47
C ARG A 14 9.22 5.92 13.87
N ASP A 15 10.23 6.39 13.14
CA ASP A 15 10.90 7.64 13.43
C ASP A 15 10.01 8.87 13.19
N LEU A 16 9.00 8.75 12.32
CA LEU A 16 8.00 9.80 12.09
C LEU A 16 6.94 9.88 13.20
N TRP A 17 6.77 8.83 14.01
CA TRP A 17 5.69 8.74 14.99
C TRP A 17 5.62 9.91 15.94
N LYS A 18 6.71 10.20 16.67
CA LYS A 18 6.69 11.25 17.71
C LYS A 18 6.71 12.67 17.17
N PRO A 19 7.68 13.07 16.33
CA PRO A 19 7.81 14.49 16.00
C PRO A 19 6.73 14.98 15.01
N GLU A 20 6.36 14.18 14.02
CA GLU A 20 5.51 14.66 12.92
C GLU A 20 4.06 14.18 13.07
N PHE A 21 3.85 12.91 13.41
CA PHE A 21 2.51 12.32 13.45
C PHE A 21 1.71 12.76 14.69
N GLU A 22 2.32 12.77 15.87
CA GLU A 22 1.68 13.21 17.10
C GLU A 22 1.29 14.70 17.00
N ASN A 23 2.21 15.55 16.53
CA ASN A 23 1.93 16.97 16.30
C ASN A 23 0.85 17.18 15.22
N ALA A 24 0.85 16.39 14.16
CA ALA A 24 -0.15 16.47 13.12
C ALA A 24 -1.54 16.07 13.63
N LEU A 25 -1.62 15.05 14.49
CA LEU A 25 -2.87 14.64 15.12
C LEU A 25 -3.44 15.71 16.07
N GLU A 26 -2.60 16.38 16.82
CA GLU A 26 -3.02 17.47 17.71
C GLU A 26 -3.59 18.67 16.95
N SER A 27 -3.11 18.90 15.73
CA SER A 27 -3.53 20.01 14.87
C SER A 27 -4.80 19.74 14.06
N THR A 28 -5.29 18.48 13.98
CA THR A 28 -6.49 18.13 13.22
C THR A 28 -7.75 18.15 14.09
N GLU A 29 -8.83 18.69 13.54
CA GLU A 29 -10.16 18.65 14.19
C GLU A 29 -10.79 17.23 14.15
N ASN A 30 -10.18 16.31 13.43
CA ASN A 30 -10.72 14.98 13.21
C ASN A 30 -10.41 14.03 14.38
N THR A 31 -11.27 14.04 15.38
CA THR A 31 -11.13 13.24 16.60
C THR A 31 -11.12 11.72 16.36
N ASN A 32 -11.66 11.26 15.23
CA ASN A 32 -11.65 9.82 14.88
C ASN A 32 -10.26 9.29 14.51
N VAL A 33 -9.32 10.18 14.28
CA VAL A 33 -7.94 9.88 13.87
C VAL A 33 -6.99 9.74 15.06
N LYS A 34 -7.41 10.15 16.26
CA LYS A 34 -6.57 10.14 17.48
C LYS A 34 -5.96 8.78 17.84
N PHE A 35 -6.52 7.69 17.30
CA PHE A 35 -6.09 6.32 17.56
C PHE A 35 -5.57 5.63 16.30
N MET A 36 -5.26 6.38 15.26
CA MET A 36 -4.63 5.81 14.10
C MET A 36 -3.19 5.56 14.40
N ASN A 37 -2.86 4.30 14.34
CA ASN A 37 -1.49 3.88 14.46
C ASN A 37 -0.93 3.58 13.09
N PHE A 38 0.35 3.82 12.95
CA PHE A 38 1.09 3.33 11.82
C PHE A 38 0.94 1.80 11.72
N CYS A 39 0.81 1.32 10.50
CA CYS A 39 0.92 -0.07 10.18
C CYS A 39 2.37 -0.38 9.80
N PHE A 40 2.94 -1.39 10.41
CA PHE A 40 4.26 -1.88 10.03
C PHE A 40 4.09 -3.07 9.08
N HIS A 41 4.85 -3.05 7.99
CA HIS A 41 4.78 -4.14 7.02
C HIS A 41 5.58 -5.34 7.50
N VAL A 42 5.01 -6.53 7.31
CA VAL A 42 5.70 -7.79 7.57
C VAL A 42 6.53 -8.21 6.37
N ASN A 43 7.57 -9.00 6.61
CA ASN A 43 8.31 -9.65 5.54
C ASN A 43 7.43 -10.74 4.93
N GLN A 44 7.02 -10.54 3.68
CA GLN A 44 6.18 -11.48 2.92
C GLN A 44 6.99 -12.36 1.97
N GLY A 45 8.31 -12.30 2.05
CA GLY A 45 9.22 -12.94 1.08
C GLY A 45 9.49 -12.04 -0.13
N GLU A 46 9.91 -12.65 -1.22
CA GLU A 46 10.19 -11.96 -2.47
C GLU A 46 9.12 -12.29 -3.51
N SER A 47 8.73 -11.29 -4.29
CA SER A 47 7.81 -11.46 -5.41
C SER A 47 8.07 -10.39 -6.47
N PRO A 48 7.98 -10.73 -7.76
CA PRO A 48 8.11 -9.74 -8.82
C PRO A 48 6.89 -8.83 -8.93
N VAL A 49 5.77 -9.15 -8.27
CA VAL A 49 4.54 -8.37 -8.31
C VAL A 49 4.15 -7.87 -6.92
N TRP A 50 3.83 -6.58 -6.84
CA TRP A 50 3.30 -5.94 -5.64
C TRP A 50 1.87 -5.49 -5.89
N PHE A 51 1.05 -5.59 -4.86
CA PHE A 51 -0.35 -5.21 -4.88
C PHE A 51 -0.59 -4.09 -3.86
N PHE A 52 -0.90 -2.91 -4.36
CA PHE A 52 -1.04 -1.69 -3.55
C PHE A 52 -2.49 -1.33 -3.29
N GLY A 53 -2.77 -1.02 -2.01
CA GLY A 53 -3.97 -0.31 -1.58
C GLY A 53 -3.66 1.13 -1.14
N MET A 54 -4.67 1.84 -0.64
CA MET A 54 -4.52 3.19 -0.11
C MET A 54 -3.90 3.16 1.29
N ASN A 55 -4.55 2.46 2.20
CA ASN A 55 -4.18 2.37 3.60
C ASN A 55 -4.82 1.12 4.23
N PRO A 56 -4.19 0.57 5.30
CA PRO A 56 -4.76 -0.58 5.99
C PRO A 56 -6.02 -0.24 6.76
N SER A 57 -6.91 -1.22 6.90
CA SER A 57 -8.09 -1.12 7.75
C SER A 57 -7.71 -1.08 9.24
N LEU A 58 -8.59 -0.52 10.06
CA LEU A 58 -8.47 -0.54 11.50
C LEU A 58 -9.47 -1.58 12.05
N PRO A 59 -9.07 -2.84 12.26
CA PRO A 59 -9.93 -3.85 12.86
C PRO A 59 -10.19 -3.57 14.35
N ILE A 60 -11.14 -4.29 14.94
CA ILE A 60 -11.55 -4.06 16.34
C ILE A 60 -10.41 -4.40 17.31
N SER A 61 -9.72 -5.52 17.11
CA SER A 61 -8.66 -5.99 18.01
C SER A 61 -7.45 -5.07 18.13
N PRO A 62 -6.92 -4.43 17.07
CA PRO A 62 -5.89 -3.43 17.24
C PRO A 62 -6.32 -2.19 18.01
N LYS A 63 -7.60 -1.82 17.99
CA LYS A 63 -8.09 -0.71 18.81
C LYS A 63 -7.87 -0.96 20.30
N GLU A 64 -8.04 -2.21 20.75
CA GLU A 64 -7.77 -2.62 22.13
C GLU A 64 -6.30 -2.60 22.46
N ILE A 65 -5.44 -3.09 21.54
CA ILE A 65 -3.99 -3.08 21.69
C ILE A 65 -3.47 -1.64 21.81
N ILE A 66 -3.98 -0.75 20.99
CA ILE A 66 -3.61 0.65 20.89
C ILE A 66 -4.04 1.46 22.10
N SER A 67 -5.25 1.19 22.63
CA SER A 67 -5.78 1.92 23.78
C SER A 67 -5.04 1.64 25.08
N GLN A 68 -4.25 0.56 25.13
CA GLN A 68 -3.51 0.15 26.32
C GLN A 68 -2.08 0.71 26.39
N ASP A 69 -1.50 1.09 25.24
CA ASP A 69 -0.15 1.61 25.14
C ASP A 69 -0.15 3.08 24.76
N SER A 70 0.43 3.91 25.60
CA SER A 70 0.57 5.36 25.37
C SER A 70 1.77 5.73 24.48
N ASP A 71 2.63 4.77 24.14
CA ASP A 71 3.84 4.98 23.35
C ASP A 71 4.10 3.84 22.36
N LEU A 72 4.80 4.15 21.25
CA LEU A 72 5.16 3.18 20.22
C LEU A 72 6.41 2.38 20.66
N THR A 73 6.20 1.37 21.49
CA THR A 73 7.26 0.48 21.99
C THR A 73 7.57 -0.63 20.98
N GLU A 74 8.74 -1.28 21.12
CA GLU A 74 9.08 -2.47 20.32
C GLU A 74 8.06 -3.61 20.51
N ASN A 75 7.51 -3.74 21.72
CA ASN A 75 6.44 -4.71 21.99
C ASN A 75 5.16 -4.40 21.21
N LEU A 76 4.74 -3.14 21.17
CA LEU A 76 3.58 -2.71 20.38
C LEU A 76 3.82 -2.91 18.88
N ILE A 77 4.99 -2.55 18.37
CA ILE A 77 5.38 -2.77 16.98
C ILE A 77 5.28 -4.26 16.62
N GLY A 78 5.79 -5.14 17.48
CA GLY A 78 5.68 -6.60 17.31
C GLY A 78 4.23 -7.09 17.22
N LYS A 79 3.36 -6.60 18.10
CA LYS A 79 1.92 -6.89 18.09
C LYS A 79 1.23 -6.38 16.82
N LEU A 80 1.55 -5.18 16.35
CA LEU A 80 1.00 -4.61 15.13
C LEU A 80 1.45 -5.37 13.87
N LYS A 81 2.70 -5.85 13.84
CA LYS A 81 3.20 -6.73 12.77
C LYS A 81 2.47 -8.07 12.73
N GLU A 82 2.26 -8.69 13.90
CA GLU A 82 1.53 -9.96 14.00
C GLU A 82 0.08 -9.80 13.54
N GLU A 83 -0.58 -8.74 13.96
CA GLU A 83 -1.94 -8.43 13.53
C GLU A 83 -2.02 -8.24 12.01
N GLN A 84 -1.07 -7.54 11.42
CA GLN A 84 -1.00 -7.37 9.97
C GLN A 84 -0.84 -8.70 9.24
N LYS A 85 -0.02 -9.60 9.77
CA LYS A 85 0.15 -10.95 9.24
C LYS A 85 -1.17 -11.74 9.29
N ASN A 86 -1.89 -11.68 10.40
CA ASN A 86 -3.18 -12.34 10.56
C ASN A 86 -4.23 -11.78 9.60
N MET A 87 -4.24 -10.47 9.37
CA MET A 87 -5.11 -9.84 8.38
C MET A 87 -4.86 -10.36 6.96
N HIS A 88 -3.59 -10.55 6.56
CA HIS A 88 -3.24 -11.12 5.26
C HIS A 88 -3.78 -12.55 5.07
N ASP A 89 -3.88 -13.32 6.13
CA ASP A 89 -4.37 -14.69 6.10
C ASP A 89 -5.90 -14.80 6.17
N GLU A 90 -6.57 -13.88 6.86
CA GLU A 90 -7.98 -14.00 7.22
C GLU A 90 -8.93 -13.07 6.45
N TYR A 91 -8.48 -11.91 6.02
CA TYR A 91 -9.37 -10.90 5.44
C TYR A 91 -9.71 -11.18 3.98
N GLN A 92 -10.98 -10.99 3.65
CA GLN A 92 -11.51 -11.20 2.31
C GLN A 92 -10.82 -10.37 1.23
N TYR A 93 -10.36 -9.17 1.57
CA TYR A 93 -9.59 -8.33 0.68
C TYR A 93 -8.35 -9.07 0.13
N PHE A 94 -7.57 -9.66 1.01
CA PHE A 94 -6.35 -10.39 0.63
C PHE A 94 -6.67 -11.72 -0.05
N LYS A 95 -7.69 -12.44 0.41
CA LYS A 95 -8.14 -13.68 -0.22
C LYS A 95 -8.59 -13.46 -1.66
N LYS A 96 -9.41 -12.45 -1.91
CA LYS A 96 -9.87 -12.10 -3.26
C LYS A 96 -8.74 -11.68 -4.18
N ALA A 97 -7.75 -10.94 -3.68
CA ALA A 97 -6.56 -10.60 -4.45
C ALA A 97 -5.73 -11.85 -4.78
N LYS A 98 -5.48 -12.73 -3.82
CA LYS A 98 -4.78 -14.00 -4.06
C LYS A 98 -5.51 -14.88 -5.08
N ASP A 99 -6.82 -15.03 -4.95
CA ASP A 99 -7.65 -15.78 -5.90
C ASP A 99 -7.60 -15.16 -7.30
N PHE A 100 -7.62 -13.84 -7.40
CA PHE A 100 -7.48 -13.12 -8.67
C PHE A 100 -6.12 -13.44 -9.36
N PHE A 101 -5.02 -13.39 -8.64
CA PHE A 101 -3.71 -13.75 -9.20
C PHE A 101 -3.60 -15.23 -9.57
N LYS A 102 -4.24 -16.10 -8.81
CA LYS A 102 -4.25 -17.55 -9.07
C LYS A 102 -5.16 -17.91 -10.24
N ASP A 103 -6.41 -17.46 -10.21
CA ASP A 103 -7.46 -17.95 -11.10
C ASP A 103 -7.62 -17.10 -12.37
N ASP A 104 -7.51 -15.77 -12.26
CA ASP A 104 -7.70 -14.86 -13.39
C ASP A 104 -6.37 -14.55 -14.11
N VAL A 105 -5.29 -14.26 -13.38
CA VAL A 105 -3.96 -14.02 -13.98
C VAL A 105 -3.29 -15.34 -14.36
N GLY A 106 -3.22 -16.28 -13.44
CA GLY A 106 -2.78 -17.66 -13.70
C GLY A 106 -1.32 -17.83 -14.12
N ILE A 107 -0.43 -16.95 -13.70
CA ILE A 107 1.02 -17.01 -13.95
C ILE A 107 1.71 -17.44 -12.66
N ASN A 108 2.46 -18.53 -12.69
CA ASN A 108 3.08 -19.11 -11.50
C ASN A 108 3.97 -18.14 -10.73
N GLU A 109 4.76 -17.34 -11.41
CA GLU A 109 5.67 -16.36 -10.80
C GLU A 109 4.92 -15.21 -10.09
N LEU A 110 3.65 -15.01 -10.43
CA LEU A 110 2.80 -13.94 -9.89
C LEU A 110 1.77 -14.41 -8.85
N LEU A 111 1.79 -15.69 -8.44
CA LEU A 111 0.79 -16.25 -7.53
C LEU A 111 0.78 -15.64 -6.13
N ASN A 112 1.93 -15.14 -5.67
CA ASN A 112 2.10 -14.61 -4.33
C ASN A 112 2.51 -13.13 -4.38
N PRO A 113 1.57 -12.21 -4.62
CA PRO A 113 1.89 -10.80 -4.63
C PRO A 113 2.30 -10.32 -3.24
N ILE A 114 3.20 -9.33 -3.17
CA ILE A 114 3.47 -8.61 -1.94
C ILE A 114 2.39 -7.54 -1.77
N PHE A 115 1.70 -7.57 -0.64
CA PHE A 115 0.70 -6.57 -0.28
C PHE A 115 1.36 -5.38 0.39
N HIS A 116 1.07 -4.20 -0.10
CA HIS A 116 1.56 -2.94 0.44
C HIS A 116 0.48 -1.85 0.35
N ASP A 117 0.54 -0.87 1.23
CA ASP A 117 -0.35 0.29 1.18
C ASP A 117 0.47 1.56 0.95
N LEU A 118 -0.12 2.51 0.23
CA LEU A 118 0.54 3.79 -0.03
C LEU A 118 0.85 4.53 1.28
N TYR A 119 -0.12 4.53 2.20
CA TYR A 119 0.04 5.13 3.52
C TYR A 119 -0.10 4.09 4.63
N PRO A 120 0.87 3.99 5.55
CA PRO A 120 0.87 3.01 6.63
C PRO A 120 0.03 3.49 7.83
N ILE A 121 -1.12 4.08 7.57
CA ILE A 121 -2.00 4.65 8.59
C ILE A 121 -3.35 3.93 8.54
N ARG A 122 -3.70 3.25 9.62
CA ARG A 122 -4.93 2.46 9.73
C ARG A 122 -6.17 3.35 9.80
N HIS A 123 -7.12 3.10 8.93
CA HIS A 123 -8.44 3.75 8.94
C HIS A 123 -9.48 2.87 8.24
N THR A 124 -10.71 2.83 8.76
CA THR A 124 -11.77 1.97 8.23
C THR A 124 -12.50 2.58 7.04
N LYS A 125 -12.58 3.90 6.97
CA LYS A 125 -13.35 4.61 5.95
C LYS A 125 -12.43 5.38 5.01
N GLN A 126 -12.30 4.89 3.79
CA GLN A 126 -11.40 5.46 2.79
C GLN A 126 -11.67 6.94 2.49
N ASN A 127 -12.94 7.35 2.34
CA ASN A 127 -13.25 8.74 2.01
C ASN A 127 -12.83 9.71 3.13
N GLU A 128 -12.94 9.28 4.39
CA GLU A 128 -12.48 10.06 5.53
C GLU A 128 -10.96 10.10 5.58
N PHE A 129 -10.30 8.98 5.28
CA PHE A 129 -8.85 8.91 5.20
C PHE A 129 -8.29 9.80 4.08
N GLU A 130 -8.89 9.80 2.89
CA GLU A 130 -8.46 10.66 1.79
C GLU A 130 -8.56 12.14 2.16
N ARG A 131 -9.63 12.55 2.85
CA ARG A 131 -9.76 13.92 3.36
C ARG A 131 -8.72 14.24 4.41
N PHE A 132 -8.44 13.31 5.30
CA PHE A 132 -7.43 13.43 6.33
C PHE A 132 -6.04 13.63 5.73
N ILE A 133 -5.59 12.74 4.86
CA ILE A 133 -4.23 12.79 4.29
C ILE A 133 -4.00 14.01 3.39
N LYS A 134 -5.08 14.61 2.85
CA LYS A 134 -5.05 15.84 2.05
C LYS A 134 -5.12 17.12 2.86
N ASP A 135 -5.32 17.02 4.18
CA ASP A 135 -5.32 18.19 5.05
C ASP A 135 -3.98 18.91 4.98
N LYS A 136 -4.03 20.24 4.85
CA LYS A 136 -2.82 21.07 4.70
C LYS A 136 -1.90 20.99 5.92
N SER A 137 -2.46 20.80 7.11
CA SER A 137 -1.70 20.64 8.35
C SER A 137 -0.84 19.37 8.36
N LEU A 138 -1.19 18.37 7.55
CA LEU A 138 -0.47 17.10 7.38
C LEU A 138 0.53 17.12 6.23
N GLY A 139 0.70 18.25 5.54
CA GLY A 139 1.61 18.35 4.40
C GLY A 139 3.00 17.80 4.64
N PRO A 140 3.71 18.21 5.71
CA PRO A 140 5.04 17.68 6.04
C PRO A 140 5.05 16.19 6.32
N LEU A 141 4.06 15.65 7.05
CA LEU A 141 3.92 14.22 7.31
C LEU A 141 3.67 13.45 6.02
N ARG A 142 2.74 13.90 5.20
CA ARG A 142 2.44 13.30 3.91
C ARG A 142 3.68 13.26 3.01
N GLU A 143 4.44 14.34 2.94
CA GLU A 143 5.67 14.40 2.15
C GLU A 143 6.70 13.35 2.63
N SER A 144 6.88 13.21 3.93
CA SER A 144 7.79 12.22 4.51
C SER A 144 7.34 10.79 4.23
N LEU A 145 6.04 10.51 4.29
CA LEU A 145 5.46 9.20 3.96
C LEU A 145 5.60 8.88 2.46
N ASP A 146 5.35 9.85 1.59
CA ASP A 146 5.52 9.70 0.14
C ASP A 146 6.99 9.40 -0.20
N LYS A 147 7.94 10.09 0.43
CA LYS A 147 9.37 9.83 0.28
C LYS A 147 9.77 8.44 0.75
N ALA A 148 9.24 7.97 1.88
CA ALA A 148 9.52 6.63 2.39
C ALA A 148 9.04 5.54 1.41
N THR A 149 7.83 5.66 0.88
CA THR A 149 7.29 4.74 -0.13
C THR A 149 8.09 4.79 -1.42
N LYS A 150 8.41 5.99 -1.91
CA LYS A 150 9.24 6.15 -3.10
C LYS A 150 10.61 5.51 -2.93
N HIS A 151 11.27 5.75 -1.81
CA HIS A 151 12.57 5.16 -1.51
C HIS A 151 12.52 3.63 -1.47
N LEU A 152 11.47 3.06 -0.87
CA LEU A 152 11.26 1.61 -0.84
C LEU A 152 11.15 1.04 -2.27
N ILE A 153 10.32 1.66 -3.11
CA ILE A 153 10.13 1.23 -4.51
C ILE A 153 11.43 1.40 -5.30
N ASP A 154 12.13 2.51 -5.16
CA ASP A 154 13.42 2.77 -5.83
C ASP A 154 14.49 1.71 -5.48
N LYS A 155 14.47 1.20 -4.26
CA LYS A 155 15.42 0.17 -3.82
C LYS A 155 15.11 -1.21 -4.34
N ILE A 156 13.84 -1.57 -4.40
CA ILE A 156 13.41 -2.91 -4.79
C ILE A 156 13.18 -2.99 -6.31
N MET A 157 12.50 -2.02 -6.88
CA MET A 157 12.09 -1.98 -8.29
C MET A 157 11.42 -3.31 -8.70
N PRO A 158 10.26 -3.66 -8.12
CA PRO A 158 9.54 -4.85 -8.54
C PRO A 158 9.17 -4.77 -10.02
N ASP A 159 8.98 -5.89 -10.67
CA ASP A 159 8.66 -5.91 -12.10
C ASP A 159 7.30 -5.26 -12.38
N ILE A 160 6.32 -5.58 -11.57
CA ILE A 160 4.95 -5.05 -11.70
C ILE A 160 4.43 -4.57 -10.34
N ILE A 161 3.79 -3.40 -10.34
CA ILE A 161 2.96 -2.93 -9.22
C ILE A 161 1.54 -2.77 -9.73
N VAL A 162 0.60 -3.49 -9.13
CA VAL A 162 -0.84 -3.32 -9.38
C VAL A 162 -1.42 -2.44 -8.29
N ILE A 163 -1.98 -1.30 -8.66
CA ILE A 163 -2.62 -0.37 -7.73
C ILE A 163 -4.13 -0.55 -7.84
N ALA A 164 -4.71 -1.29 -6.91
CA ALA A 164 -6.13 -1.66 -6.91
C ALA A 164 -6.97 -0.71 -6.04
N ASN A 165 -6.84 0.58 -6.29
CA ASN A 165 -7.57 1.62 -5.58
C ASN A 165 -7.51 2.92 -6.39
N ALA A 166 -8.66 3.52 -6.69
CA ALA A 166 -8.72 4.72 -7.53
C ALA A 166 -8.03 5.93 -6.87
N GLY A 167 -8.19 6.11 -5.56
CA GLY A 167 -7.53 7.18 -4.81
C GLY A 167 -6.03 7.00 -4.75
N ALA A 168 -5.56 5.79 -4.41
CA ALA A 168 -4.14 5.45 -4.43
C ALA A 168 -3.53 5.61 -5.82
N SER A 169 -4.25 5.23 -6.87
CA SER A 169 -3.81 5.40 -8.26
C SER A 169 -3.51 6.86 -8.59
N ARG A 170 -4.41 7.79 -8.22
CA ARG A 170 -4.17 9.22 -8.43
C ARG A 170 -2.93 9.71 -7.69
N LEU A 171 -2.78 9.35 -6.42
CA LEU A 171 -1.68 9.79 -5.58
C LEU A 171 -0.34 9.20 -6.02
N ILE A 172 -0.30 7.94 -6.41
CA ILE A 172 0.92 7.30 -6.95
C ILE A 172 1.33 7.95 -8.27
N LYS A 173 0.40 8.27 -9.14
CA LYS A 173 0.70 9.02 -10.37
C LYS A 173 1.32 10.39 -10.09
N GLU A 174 0.83 11.09 -9.08
CA GLU A 174 1.42 12.37 -8.64
C GLU A 174 2.86 12.20 -8.12
N ILE A 175 3.13 11.14 -7.35
CA ILE A 175 4.43 10.89 -6.73
C ILE A 175 5.48 10.47 -7.77
N PHE A 176 5.13 9.57 -8.70
CA PHE A 176 6.07 8.93 -9.62
C PHE A 176 6.05 9.49 -11.04
N PHE A 177 4.95 10.12 -11.45
CA PHE A 177 4.71 10.52 -12.84
C PHE A 177 4.22 11.97 -12.96
N GLU A 178 4.75 12.85 -12.13
CA GLU A 178 4.39 14.28 -12.16
C GLU A 178 4.55 14.86 -13.56
N GLY A 179 3.50 15.53 -14.06
CA GLY A 179 3.47 16.13 -15.38
C GLY A 179 3.12 15.18 -16.53
N ILE A 180 2.82 13.92 -16.27
CA ILE A 180 2.34 12.95 -17.27
C ILE A 180 0.81 12.89 -17.25
N ASP A 181 0.19 12.73 -18.46
CA ASP A 181 -1.26 12.54 -18.58
C ASP A 181 -1.73 11.35 -17.74
N SER A 182 -2.68 11.64 -16.84
CA SER A 182 -3.15 10.71 -15.82
C SER A 182 -4.15 9.65 -16.30
N ASN A 183 -4.51 9.62 -17.59
CA ASN A 183 -5.54 8.73 -18.13
C ASN A 183 -5.03 7.33 -18.49
N SER A 184 -3.73 7.11 -18.54
CA SER A 184 -3.16 5.79 -18.83
C SER A 184 -3.43 4.80 -17.71
N THR A 185 -3.78 3.54 -18.09
CA THR A 185 -3.97 2.43 -17.16
C THR A 185 -2.67 1.72 -16.80
N THR A 186 -1.62 1.88 -17.61
CA THR A 186 -0.28 1.35 -17.33
C THR A 186 0.77 2.43 -17.63
N LEU A 187 1.67 2.66 -16.67
CA LEU A 187 2.81 3.56 -16.80
C LEU A 187 4.08 2.84 -16.36
N THR A 188 5.18 3.08 -17.05
CA THR A 188 6.48 2.51 -16.70
C THR A 188 7.32 3.52 -15.94
N TYR A 189 7.73 3.15 -14.74
CA TYR A 189 8.64 3.92 -13.91
C TYR A 189 10.07 3.37 -14.06
N GLU A 190 11.02 4.25 -14.32
CA GLU A 190 12.42 3.89 -14.50
C GLU A 190 13.30 4.54 -13.43
N GLN A 191 14.18 3.74 -12.84
CA GLN A 191 15.15 4.21 -11.87
C GLN A 191 16.44 3.36 -11.93
N ASN A 192 17.58 4.01 -12.08
CA ASN A 192 18.89 3.35 -12.11
C ASN A 192 18.98 2.18 -13.12
N GLY A 193 18.42 2.35 -14.30
CA GLY A 193 18.41 1.33 -15.36
C GLY A 193 17.44 0.17 -15.15
N LYS A 194 16.65 0.20 -14.08
CA LYS A 194 15.58 -0.76 -13.82
C LYS A 194 14.21 -0.14 -14.13
N LYS A 195 13.25 -1.00 -14.43
CA LYS A 195 11.88 -0.61 -14.81
C LYS A 195 10.87 -1.34 -13.96
N THR A 196 9.86 -0.58 -13.51
CA THR A 196 8.66 -1.10 -12.87
C THR A 196 7.45 -0.68 -13.69
N ASP A 197 6.63 -1.64 -14.13
CA ASP A 197 5.35 -1.34 -14.77
C ASP A 197 4.26 -1.21 -13.71
N MET A 198 3.65 -0.04 -13.64
CA MET A 198 2.56 0.26 -12.71
C MET A 198 1.22 0.18 -13.44
N ILE A 199 0.35 -0.73 -13.00
CA ILE A 199 -0.98 -0.95 -13.58
C ILE A 199 -2.02 -0.41 -12.61
N PHE A 200 -2.80 0.57 -13.06
CA PHE A 200 -3.76 1.31 -12.25
C PHE A 200 -5.18 0.76 -12.44
N SER A 201 -5.84 0.46 -11.34
CA SER A 201 -7.17 -0.12 -11.32
C SER A 201 -8.00 0.37 -10.13
N SER A 202 -9.24 -0.07 -10.08
CA SER A 202 -10.12 0.04 -8.93
C SER A 202 -10.04 -1.21 -8.05
N MET A 203 -10.82 -1.26 -6.97
CA MET A 203 -10.78 -2.33 -5.98
C MET A 203 -11.29 -3.66 -6.56
N LEU A 204 -10.66 -4.78 -6.13
CA LEU A 204 -11.12 -6.14 -6.43
C LEU A 204 -12.21 -6.64 -5.47
N SER A 205 -12.49 -5.91 -4.40
CA SER A 205 -13.44 -6.30 -3.36
C SER A 205 -14.22 -5.10 -2.81
N GLY A 206 -15.33 -5.35 -2.11
CA GLY A 206 -16.16 -4.31 -1.51
C GLY A 206 -17.25 -3.79 -2.45
N GLN A 207 -17.94 -2.73 -2.02
CA GLN A 207 -19.09 -2.17 -2.76
C GLN A 207 -18.73 -1.53 -4.11
N ARG A 208 -17.46 -1.16 -4.29
CA ARG A 208 -16.92 -0.56 -5.53
C ARG A 208 -15.96 -1.50 -6.26
N ALA A 209 -16.14 -2.81 -6.04
CA ALA A 209 -15.33 -3.80 -6.73
C ALA A 209 -15.53 -3.75 -8.24
N LEU A 210 -14.49 -4.10 -8.98
CA LEU A 210 -14.56 -4.28 -10.43
C LEU A 210 -15.64 -5.31 -10.78
N ASP A 211 -16.40 -5.05 -11.83
CA ASP A 211 -17.24 -6.07 -12.45
C ASP A 211 -16.39 -7.17 -13.11
N THR A 212 -17.05 -8.25 -13.54
CA THR A 212 -16.36 -9.40 -14.14
C THR A 212 -15.57 -9.02 -15.39
N TYR A 213 -16.10 -8.13 -16.21
CA TYR A 213 -15.44 -7.68 -17.44
C TYR A 213 -14.16 -6.88 -17.13
N SER A 214 -14.26 -5.92 -16.24
CA SER A 214 -13.13 -5.06 -15.83
C SER A 214 -12.06 -5.85 -15.10
N ARG A 215 -12.45 -6.86 -14.32
CA ARG A 215 -11.53 -7.79 -13.66
C ARG A 215 -10.77 -8.66 -14.67
N SER A 216 -11.45 -9.20 -15.66
CA SER A 216 -10.83 -9.97 -16.77
C SER A 216 -9.88 -9.12 -17.59
N ARG A 217 -10.23 -7.85 -17.84
CA ARG A 217 -9.39 -6.89 -18.52
C ARG A 217 -8.12 -6.59 -17.75
N LEU A 218 -8.21 -6.37 -16.43
CA LEU A 218 -7.05 -6.17 -15.56
C LEU A 218 -6.12 -7.39 -15.58
N ALA A 219 -6.67 -8.61 -15.46
CA ALA A 219 -5.91 -9.84 -15.51
C ALA A 219 -5.15 -9.98 -16.83
N ARG A 220 -5.80 -9.69 -17.97
CA ARG A 220 -5.15 -9.70 -19.29
C ARG A 220 -4.03 -8.69 -19.38
N GLU A 221 -4.23 -7.47 -18.89
CA GLU A 221 -3.22 -6.41 -18.89
C GLU A 221 -1.98 -6.82 -18.07
N ILE A 222 -2.17 -7.47 -16.93
CA ILE A 222 -1.07 -8.01 -16.12
C ILE A 222 -0.32 -9.11 -16.89
N ARG A 223 -1.03 -10.06 -17.52
CA ARG A 223 -0.40 -11.13 -18.31
C ARG A 223 0.40 -10.57 -19.49
N GLU A 224 -0.16 -9.64 -20.24
CA GLU A 224 0.49 -9.02 -21.40
C GLU A 224 1.74 -8.25 -20.96
N THR A 225 1.67 -7.50 -19.87
CA THR A 225 2.81 -6.77 -19.30
C THR A 225 3.92 -7.73 -18.87
N TRP A 226 3.58 -8.79 -18.15
CA TRP A 226 4.53 -9.81 -17.73
C TRP A 226 5.22 -10.49 -18.91
N ASN A 227 4.44 -10.94 -19.90
CA ASN A 227 4.96 -11.61 -21.08
C ASN A 227 5.88 -10.70 -21.91
N SER A 228 5.54 -9.42 -22.05
CA SER A 228 6.38 -8.45 -22.76
C SER A 228 7.74 -8.21 -22.08
N ARG A 229 7.81 -8.37 -20.76
CA ARG A 229 9.08 -8.28 -20.02
C ARG A 229 9.96 -9.51 -20.18
N ASN A 230 9.37 -10.69 -20.29
CA ASN A 230 10.10 -11.97 -20.23
C ASN A 230 10.33 -12.63 -21.58
N ASN A 231 9.77 -12.10 -22.66
CA ASN A 231 9.94 -12.60 -24.03
C ASN A 231 11.03 -11.83 -24.82
N LYS A 232 12.01 -11.23 -24.14
CA LYS A 232 13.14 -10.53 -24.76
C LYS A 232 14.38 -11.38 -24.80
#